data_8e1f71cd939d763c27db649b9d72994e
#
_entry.id   8e1f71cd939d763c27db649b9d72994e
#
_cell.length_a   1.000
_cell.length_b   1.000
_cell.length_c   1.000
_cell.angle_alpha   90.00
_cell.angle_beta   90.00
_cell.angle_gamma   90.00
#
_symmetry.space_group_name_H-M   'P 1'
#
loop_
_entity.id
_entity.type
_entity.pdbx_description
1 polymer ?
#
loop_
_entity_poly.entity_id
_entity_poly.type
_entity_poly.pdbx_seq_one_letter_code
_entity_poly.pdbx_strand_id
1 'polypeptide(L)'
;DEDGVTEVTDTMKEMLAKYPVGGVCQFGKNITDPDQIIRFNQDLQSISEIPMFIAVDEEGGLVARLANNDAFDLPKYESAAAVGTSGETSNALEMGQTIGSYLKKYGFNLDFAPDADVNTNPDNPVIGTRAFSSDAQTAADMVGAAAGGLREEGILPTLKHFPGHGDTAEDSHTSLAVSYKSLEELQACEFLPFQADSGVHAVMIGHIAVPNVTGNDTPASLCEEMVNMVPDKENTLIITDSLSMQAITDAHPSGEVAVMAFEAGCDILLMPEDLEAAYDAILEAVQNGTISEERLDNSVNKILYYKQQFCGN
;
A
#
# COMPACT_ATOMS: atom_id res chain seq x y z
N ASP A 1 -17.35 -6.70 1.90
CA ASP A 1 -18.19 -7.85 2.28
C ASP A 1 -17.57 -8.55 3.50
N GLU A 2 -18.32 -8.62 4.61
CA GLU A 2 -17.83 -9.19 5.87
C GLU A 2 -17.46 -10.68 5.74
N ASP A 3 -18.17 -11.42 4.89
CA ASP A 3 -17.97 -12.86 4.69
C ASP A 3 -16.80 -13.20 3.72
N GLY A 4 -16.31 -12.22 2.98
CA GLY A 4 -15.33 -12.39 1.91
C GLY A 4 -15.96 -12.96 0.63
N VAL A 5 -15.63 -12.35 -0.51
CA VAL A 5 -16.05 -12.84 -1.84
C VAL A 5 -14.91 -13.66 -2.43
N THR A 6 -15.19 -14.84 -2.97
CA THR A 6 -14.19 -15.76 -3.53
C THR A 6 -14.32 -15.96 -5.04
N GLU A 7 -15.30 -15.30 -5.66
CA GLU A 7 -15.54 -15.31 -7.12
C GLU A 7 -16.19 -14.00 -7.55
N VAL A 8 -16.15 -13.69 -8.84
CA VAL A 8 -16.81 -12.51 -9.41
C VAL A 8 -18.30 -12.72 -9.44
N THR A 9 -19.02 -11.98 -8.59
CA THR A 9 -20.50 -12.00 -8.51
C THR A 9 -21.12 -11.03 -9.52
N ASP A 10 -22.43 -11.23 -9.81
CA ASP A 10 -23.16 -10.29 -10.68
C ASP A 10 -23.25 -8.89 -10.06
N THR A 11 -23.40 -8.80 -8.73
CA THR A 11 -23.36 -7.52 -8.00
C THR A 11 -22.02 -6.80 -8.19
N MET A 12 -20.89 -7.54 -8.16
CA MET A 12 -19.57 -6.94 -8.45
C MET A 12 -19.48 -6.43 -9.88
N LYS A 13 -19.98 -7.18 -10.85
CA LYS A 13 -20.00 -6.75 -12.26
C LYS A 13 -20.80 -5.47 -12.45
N GLU A 14 -21.98 -5.40 -11.85
CA GLU A 14 -22.83 -4.20 -11.89
C GLU A 14 -22.16 -2.99 -11.24
N MET A 15 -21.54 -3.19 -10.06
CA MET A 15 -20.82 -2.15 -9.35
C MET A 15 -19.60 -1.65 -10.15
N LEU A 16 -18.77 -2.55 -10.66
CA LEU A 16 -17.57 -2.19 -11.42
C LEU A 16 -17.90 -1.58 -12.80
N ALA A 17 -19.06 -1.93 -13.37
CA ALA A 17 -19.56 -1.26 -14.58
C ALA A 17 -20.03 0.17 -14.30
N LYS A 18 -20.59 0.44 -13.11
CA LYS A 18 -21.02 1.77 -12.69
C LYS A 18 -19.87 2.63 -12.19
N TYR A 19 -18.96 2.03 -11.42
CA TYR A 19 -17.81 2.67 -10.79
C TYR A 19 -16.53 1.91 -11.19
N PRO A 20 -15.96 2.19 -12.38
CA PRO A 20 -14.76 1.50 -12.85
C PRO A 20 -13.55 1.88 -12.00
N VAL A 21 -13.13 0.96 -11.13
CA VAL A 21 -11.97 1.16 -10.26
C VAL A 21 -10.65 0.77 -10.94
N GLY A 22 -9.54 1.36 -10.47
CA GLY A 22 -8.20 1.09 -10.99
C GLY A 22 -7.64 -0.27 -10.58
N GLY A 23 -8.16 -0.88 -9.53
CA GLY A 23 -7.69 -2.16 -9.00
C GLY A 23 -8.54 -2.68 -7.87
N VAL A 24 -8.19 -3.85 -7.36
CA VAL A 24 -8.80 -4.50 -6.21
C VAL A 24 -7.71 -5.00 -5.26
N CYS A 25 -7.99 -4.95 -3.95
CA CYS A 25 -7.16 -5.57 -2.91
C CYS A 25 -7.84 -6.82 -2.39
N GLN A 26 -7.08 -7.91 -2.26
CA GLN A 26 -7.58 -9.18 -1.74
C GLN A 26 -6.99 -9.49 -0.36
N PHE A 27 -7.85 -9.95 0.53
CA PHE A 27 -7.52 -10.37 1.89
C PHE A 27 -7.58 -11.88 2.03
N GLY A 28 -7.07 -12.43 3.12
CA GLY A 28 -7.11 -13.86 3.38
C GLY A 28 -8.50 -14.49 3.24
N LYS A 29 -9.57 -13.76 3.59
CA LYS A 29 -10.96 -14.18 3.43
C LYS A 29 -11.43 -14.34 1.97
N ASN A 30 -10.70 -13.75 1.02
CA ASN A 30 -10.99 -13.90 -0.42
C ASN A 30 -10.22 -15.05 -1.08
N ILE A 31 -9.31 -15.70 -0.33
CA ILE A 31 -8.34 -16.66 -0.85
C ILE A 31 -8.58 -18.01 -0.17
N THR A 32 -9.15 -18.96 -0.90
CA THR A 32 -9.45 -20.30 -0.35
C THR A 32 -8.42 -21.35 -0.74
N ASP A 33 -8.03 -21.39 -2.01
CA ASP A 33 -7.08 -22.35 -2.56
C ASP A 33 -6.42 -21.83 -3.86
N PRO A 34 -5.34 -22.48 -4.33
CA PRO A 34 -4.61 -22.05 -5.53
C PRO A 34 -5.46 -21.93 -6.80
N ASP A 35 -6.36 -22.86 -7.05
CA ASP A 35 -7.18 -22.86 -8.27
C ASP A 35 -8.28 -21.80 -8.21
N GLN A 36 -8.84 -21.58 -7.02
CA GLN A 36 -9.84 -20.55 -6.81
C GLN A 36 -9.26 -19.15 -7.07
N ILE A 37 -8.10 -18.84 -6.46
CA ILE A 37 -7.54 -17.49 -6.57
C ILE A 37 -7.10 -17.15 -7.99
N ILE A 38 -6.53 -18.13 -8.73
CA ILE A 38 -6.19 -17.93 -10.13
C ILE A 38 -7.45 -17.59 -10.96
N ARG A 39 -8.53 -18.36 -10.78
CA ARG A 39 -9.79 -18.09 -11.50
C ARG A 39 -10.36 -16.72 -11.13
N PHE A 40 -10.40 -16.42 -9.84
CA PHE A 40 -10.93 -15.15 -9.36
C PHE A 40 -10.18 -13.94 -9.96
N ASN A 41 -8.84 -13.99 -9.97
CA ASN A 41 -8.00 -12.93 -10.54
C ASN A 41 -8.17 -12.83 -12.07
N GLN A 42 -8.29 -13.95 -12.77
CA GLN A 42 -8.57 -13.97 -14.22
C GLN A 42 -9.95 -13.39 -14.53
N ASP A 43 -10.97 -13.76 -13.76
CA ASP A 43 -12.34 -13.26 -13.95
C ASP A 43 -12.42 -11.74 -13.67
N LEU A 44 -11.75 -11.24 -12.63
CA LEU A 44 -11.62 -9.80 -12.36
C LEU A 44 -10.98 -9.05 -13.53
N GLN A 45 -9.87 -9.56 -14.09
CA GLN A 45 -9.23 -8.95 -15.25
C GLN A 45 -10.16 -8.98 -16.48
N SER A 46 -10.96 -10.04 -16.65
CA SER A 46 -11.84 -10.19 -17.83
C SER A 46 -13.00 -9.21 -17.90
N ILE A 47 -13.40 -8.63 -16.75
CA ILE A 47 -14.52 -7.67 -16.67
C ILE A 47 -14.06 -6.20 -16.72
N SER A 48 -12.76 -5.94 -16.85
CA SER A 48 -12.19 -4.60 -16.94
C SER A 48 -11.64 -4.31 -18.33
N GLU A 49 -11.96 -3.15 -18.89
CA GLU A 49 -11.40 -2.70 -20.19
C GLU A 49 -9.91 -2.34 -20.06
N ILE A 50 -9.52 -1.78 -18.92
CA ILE A 50 -8.14 -1.44 -18.61
C ILE A 50 -7.66 -2.44 -17.53
N PRO A 51 -6.54 -3.16 -17.74
CA PRO A 51 -6.06 -4.13 -16.75
C PRO A 51 -6.01 -3.54 -15.35
N MET A 52 -6.53 -4.29 -14.37
CA MET A 52 -6.58 -3.86 -12.97
C MET A 52 -5.26 -4.13 -12.25
N PHE A 53 -4.94 -3.31 -11.26
CA PHE A 53 -4.08 -3.76 -10.17
C PHE A 53 -4.82 -4.83 -9.36
N ILE A 54 -4.21 -5.99 -9.20
CA ILE A 54 -4.67 -7.05 -8.29
C ILE A 54 -3.67 -7.11 -7.15
N ALA A 55 -4.07 -6.55 -6.02
CA ALA A 55 -3.18 -6.31 -4.89
C ALA A 55 -3.43 -7.27 -3.73
N VAL A 56 -2.39 -7.46 -2.92
CA VAL A 56 -2.44 -8.23 -1.67
C VAL A 56 -1.41 -7.68 -0.69
N ASP A 57 -1.53 -8.01 0.61
CA ASP A 57 -0.47 -7.86 1.61
C ASP A 57 0.24 -9.20 1.77
N GLU A 58 1.42 -9.34 1.22
CA GLU A 58 2.25 -10.55 1.33
C GLU A 58 3.66 -10.16 1.79
N GLU A 59 3.76 -9.58 3.01
CA GLU A 59 5.03 -9.11 3.57
C GLU A 59 5.99 -10.26 3.94
N GLY A 60 5.42 -11.47 4.09
CA GLY A 60 6.06 -12.58 4.77
C GLY A 60 5.87 -12.50 6.30
N GLY A 61 6.13 -13.58 7.01
CA GLY A 61 5.93 -13.65 8.46
C GLY A 61 4.45 -13.51 8.86
N LEU A 62 4.15 -12.59 9.77
CA LEU A 62 2.79 -12.42 10.32
C LEU A 62 1.78 -11.96 9.26
N VAL A 63 2.19 -11.08 8.37
CA VAL A 63 1.34 -10.53 7.30
C VAL A 63 1.68 -11.23 5.99
N ALA A 64 0.96 -12.32 5.72
CA ALA A 64 1.06 -13.11 4.50
C ALA A 64 -0.27 -13.81 4.26
N ARG A 65 -1.00 -13.39 3.21
CA ARG A 65 -2.37 -13.88 2.96
C ARG A 65 -2.38 -15.23 2.27
N LEU A 66 -1.36 -15.50 1.43
CA LEU A 66 -1.21 -16.77 0.72
C LEU A 66 -0.33 -17.75 1.53
N ALA A 67 0.88 -17.35 1.91
CA ALA A 67 1.81 -18.26 2.58
C ALA A 67 1.31 -18.76 3.94
N ASN A 68 0.49 -17.98 4.65
CA ASN A 68 -0.12 -18.40 5.91
C ASN A 68 -1.43 -19.19 5.76
N ASN A 69 -1.93 -19.35 4.53
CA ASN A 69 -3.09 -20.20 4.26
C ASN A 69 -2.65 -21.65 4.02
N ASP A 70 -3.12 -22.58 4.82
CA ASP A 70 -2.70 -24.01 4.79
C ASP A 70 -3.11 -24.75 3.51
N ALA A 71 -3.95 -24.15 2.66
CA ALA A 71 -4.26 -24.69 1.33
C ALA A 71 -3.11 -24.52 0.32
N PHE A 72 -2.10 -23.69 0.65
CA PHE A 72 -0.96 -23.41 -0.21
C PHE A 72 0.31 -24.06 0.33
N ASP A 73 1.05 -24.73 -0.54
CA ASP A 73 2.40 -25.23 -0.24
C ASP A 73 3.43 -24.18 -0.74
N LEU A 74 3.64 -23.16 0.09
CA LEU A 74 4.50 -22.00 -0.20
C LEU A 74 5.61 -21.87 0.84
N PRO A 75 6.77 -21.30 0.46
CA PRO A 75 7.81 -20.93 1.41
C PRO A 75 7.25 -19.95 2.45
N LYS A 76 7.55 -20.21 3.73
CA LYS A 76 7.15 -19.35 4.85
C LYS A 76 8.39 -18.71 5.44
N TYR A 77 8.33 -17.40 5.64
CA TYR A 77 9.33 -16.63 6.38
C TYR A 77 8.87 -16.44 7.83
N GLU A 78 9.78 -16.52 8.76
CA GLU A 78 9.45 -16.27 10.17
C GLU A 78 9.00 -14.81 10.38
N SER A 79 9.78 -13.87 9.83
CA SER A 79 9.46 -12.44 9.82
C SER A 79 10.49 -11.67 8.97
N ALA A 80 10.18 -10.43 8.58
CA ALA A 80 11.16 -9.53 7.98
C ALA A 80 12.31 -9.23 8.95
N ALA A 81 12.02 -9.07 10.25
CA ALA A 81 13.06 -8.90 11.28
C ALA A 81 14.05 -10.08 11.34
N ALA A 82 13.57 -11.32 11.19
CA ALA A 82 14.43 -12.50 11.14
C ALA A 82 15.37 -12.47 9.92
N VAL A 83 14.87 -12.05 8.76
CA VAL A 83 15.68 -11.85 7.56
C VAL A 83 16.69 -10.71 7.77
N GLY A 84 16.24 -9.57 8.33
CA GLY A 84 17.07 -8.40 8.63
C GLY A 84 18.20 -8.68 9.62
N THR A 85 17.99 -9.59 10.57
CA THR A 85 19.02 -10.00 11.55
C THR A 85 20.27 -10.60 10.89
N SER A 86 20.16 -11.14 9.68
CA SER A 86 21.31 -11.65 8.95
C SER A 86 22.30 -10.56 8.51
N GLY A 87 21.84 -9.33 8.32
CA GLY A 87 22.61 -8.22 7.77
C GLY A 87 22.94 -8.38 6.28
N GLU A 88 22.49 -9.47 5.63
CA GLU A 88 22.81 -9.79 4.23
C GLU A 88 21.64 -9.42 3.33
N THR A 89 21.79 -8.38 2.52
CA THR A 89 20.75 -7.90 1.59
C THR A 89 20.31 -8.96 0.58
N SER A 90 21.18 -9.93 0.24
CA SER A 90 20.84 -11.05 -0.62
C SER A 90 19.69 -11.89 -0.08
N ASN A 91 19.51 -11.98 1.25
CA ASN A 91 18.41 -12.73 1.86
C ASN A 91 17.08 -11.97 1.69
N ALA A 92 17.10 -10.65 1.76
CA ALA A 92 15.91 -9.82 1.49
C ALA A 92 15.55 -9.83 0.00
N LEU A 93 16.54 -9.79 -0.90
CA LEU A 93 16.34 -9.97 -2.34
C LEU A 93 15.68 -11.32 -2.66
N GLU A 94 16.23 -12.41 -2.12
CA GLU A 94 15.66 -13.77 -2.29
C GLU A 94 14.25 -13.88 -1.74
N MET A 95 13.96 -13.22 -0.60
CA MET A 95 12.61 -13.14 -0.04
C MET A 95 11.66 -12.46 -1.03
N GLY A 96 12.03 -11.28 -1.56
CA GLY A 96 11.23 -10.56 -2.56
C GLY A 96 11.02 -11.37 -3.85
N GLN A 97 12.06 -12.03 -4.39
CA GLN A 97 11.96 -12.90 -5.57
C GLN A 97 11.02 -14.09 -5.31
N THR A 98 11.16 -14.73 -4.15
CA THR A 98 10.33 -15.87 -3.77
C THR A 98 8.85 -15.48 -3.69
N ILE A 99 8.55 -14.39 -2.97
CA ILE A 99 7.19 -13.87 -2.82
C ILE A 99 6.65 -13.44 -4.19
N GLY A 100 7.40 -12.64 -4.94
CA GLY A 100 7.01 -12.16 -6.26
C GLY A 100 6.69 -13.30 -7.24
N SER A 101 7.51 -14.34 -7.25
CA SER A 101 7.33 -15.49 -8.12
C SER A 101 6.00 -16.20 -7.90
N TYR A 102 5.62 -16.48 -6.66
CA TYR A 102 4.32 -17.11 -6.44
C TYR A 102 3.14 -16.14 -6.56
N LEU A 103 3.28 -14.86 -6.21
CA LEU A 103 2.24 -13.86 -6.45
C LEU A 103 1.89 -13.75 -7.93
N LYS A 104 2.91 -13.67 -8.81
CA LYS A 104 2.71 -13.66 -10.25
C LYS A 104 2.00 -14.92 -10.75
N LYS A 105 2.41 -16.10 -10.25
CA LYS A 105 1.77 -17.39 -10.59
C LYS A 105 0.27 -17.38 -10.27
N TYR A 106 -0.14 -16.73 -9.18
CA TYR A 106 -1.53 -16.66 -8.75
C TYR A 106 -2.30 -15.44 -9.32
N GLY A 107 -1.67 -14.66 -10.20
CA GLY A 107 -2.32 -13.58 -10.93
C GLY A 107 -2.36 -12.24 -10.21
N PHE A 108 -1.56 -12.06 -9.15
CA PHE A 108 -1.31 -10.76 -8.54
C PHE A 108 -0.27 -9.97 -9.34
N ASN A 109 -0.31 -8.65 -9.25
CA ASN A 109 0.62 -7.76 -9.94
C ASN A 109 1.06 -6.56 -9.08
N LEU A 110 0.53 -6.45 -7.85
CA LEU A 110 0.90 -5.46 -6.87
C LEU A 110 0.95 -6.12 -5.49
N ASP A 111 2.00 -5.83 -4.72
CA ASP A 111 2.12 -6.25 -3.33
C ASP A 111 2.26 -5.01 -2.44
N PHE A 112 1.43 -4.91 -1.40
CA PHE A 112 1.60 -3.92 -0.35
C PHE A 112 2.72 -4.35 0.61
N ALA A 113 3.90 -4.52 0.04
CA ALA A 113 5.16 -4.89 0.66
C ALA A 113 6.35 -4.33 -0.14
N PRO A 114 7.52 -4.17 0.49
CA PRO A 114 7.84 -4.46 1.89
C PRO A 114 7.35 -3.42 2.89
N ASP A 115 7.26 -3.82 4.17
CA ASP A 115 7.19 -2.88 5.30
C ASP A 115 8.52 -2.11 5.36
N ALA A 116 8.45 -0.80 5.17
CA ALA A 116 9.59 0.11 5.12
C ALA A 116 9.75 0.93 6.43
N ASP A 117 9.01 0.56 7.46
CA ASP A 117 9.12 1.19 8.77
C ASP A 117 10.43 0.81 9.47
N VAL A 118 10.94 1.70 10.30
CA VAL A 118 12.08 1.45 11.18
C VAL A 118 11.55 1.23 12.59
N ASN A 119 11.67 0.02 13.13
CA ASN A 119 11.09 -0.33 14.44
C ASN A 119 11.88 0.30 15.61
N THR A 120 11.79 1.63 15.74
CA THR A 120 12.51 2.39 16.79
C THR A 120 11.81 2.33 18.14
N ASN A 121 10.50 2.03 18.18
CA ASN A 121 9.77 1.77 19.41
C ASN A 121 9.60 0.24 19.60
N PRO A 122 10.31 -0.39 20.57
CA PRO A 122 10.21 -1.83 20.80
C PRO A 122 8.83 -2.27 21.28
N ASP A 123 8.02 -1.35 21.81
CA ASP A 123 6.66 -1.60 22.31
C ASP A 123 5.59 -1.27 21.25
N ASN A 124 5.99 -1.00 20.00
CA ASN A 124 5.07 -0.73 18.90
C ASN A 124 4.13 -1.92 18.67
N PRO A 125 2.78 -1.73 18.74
CA PRO A 125 1.83 -2.83 18.69
C PRO A 125 1.56 -3.35 17.28
N VAL A 126 1.97 -2.60 16.23
CA VAL A 126 1.56 -2.85 14.83
C VAL A 126 2.73 -3.33 13.97
N ILE A 127 3.89 -2.69 14.10
CA ILE A 127 5.05 -2.95 13.23
C ILE A 127 5.89 -4.10 13.77
N GLY A 128 6.57 -3.92 14.88
CA GLY A 128 7.34 -4.99 15.51
C GLY A 128 8.22 -5.77 14.54
N THR A 129 7.94 -7.07 14.40
CA THR A 129 8.70 -7.98 13.53
C THR A 129 8.42 -7.85 12.05
N ARG A 130 7.47 -6.99 11.63
CA ARG A 130 7.22 -6.67 10.22
C ARG A 130 8.36 -5.82 9.63
N ALA A 131 8.94 -4.92 10.42
CA ALA A 131 10.13 -4.15 10.01
C ALA A 131 11.39 -5.02 9.97
N PHE A 132 12.24 -4.80 8.99
CA PHE A 132 13.51 -5.53 8.86
C PHE A 132 14.49 -5.22 9.99
N SER A 133 14.48 -3.99 10.52
CA SER A 133 15.44 -3.57 11.55
C SER A 133 14.93 -2.38 12.38
N SER A 134 15.54 -2.18 13.55
CA SER A 134 15.48 -0.93 14.31
C SER A 134 16.63 0.03 13.96
N ASP A 135 17.59 -0.41 13.15
CA ASP A 135 18.64 0.42 12.57
C ASP A 135 18.19 0.89 11.18
N ALA A 136 18.13 2.21 10.97
CA ALA A 136 17.55 2.82 9.79
C ALA A 136 18.30 2.47 8.50
N GLN A 137 19.64 2.36 8.54
CA GLN A 137 20.41 2.01 7.36
C GLN A 137 20.23 0.53 7.00
N THR A 138 20.23 -0.35 7.98
CA THR A 138 19.94 -1.77 7.78
C THR A 138 18.53 -1.97 7.23
N ALA A 139 17.53 -1.27 7.79
CA ALA A 139 16.15 -1.30 7.27
C ALA A 139 16.10 -0.84 5.81
N ALA A 140 16.76 0.27 5.50
CA ALA A 140 16.82 0.82 4.14
C ALA A 140 17.44 -0.17 3.13
N ASP A 141 18.58 -0.76 3.46
CA ASP A 141 19.28 -1.70 2.58
C ASP A 141 18.45 -2.97 2.32
N MET A 142 17.76 -3.48 3.36
CA MET A 142 16.89 -4.66 3.25
C MET A 142 15.61 -4.36 2.46
N VAL A 143 14.96 -3.22 2.73
CA VAL A 143 13.76 -2.77 2.01
C VAL A 143 14.05 -2.61 0.52
N GLY A 144 15.14 -1.93 0.17
CA GLY A 144 15.54 -1.78 -1.23
C GLY A 144 15.78 -3.11 -1.94
N ALA A 145 16.43 -4.07 -1.25
CA ALA A 145 16.67 -5.41 -1.80
C ALA A 145 15.37 -6.21 -1.97
N ALA A 146 14.47 -6.21 -0.98
CA ALA A 146 13.20 -6.92 -1.05
C ALA A 146 12.29 -6.34 -2.16
N ALA A 147 12.18 -5.02 -2.25
CA ALA A 147 11.45 -4.35 -3.33
C ALA A 147 12.05 -4.66 -4.71
N GLY A 148 13.38 -4.72 -4.81
CA GLY A 148 14.08 -5.18 -6.00
C GLY A 148 13.68 -6.58 -6.43
N GLY A 149 13.62 -7.52 -5.48
CA GLY A 149 13.23 -8.91 -5.72
C GLY A 149 11.79 -9.05 -6.22
N LEU A 150 10.83 -8.36 -5.60
CA LEU A 150 9.44 -8.32 -6.07
C LEU A 150 9.34 -7.80 -7.51
N ARG A 151 10.05 -6.72 -7.81
CA ARG A 151 10.06 -6.08 -9.14
C ARG A 151 10.68 -6.98 -10.22
N GLU A 152 11.75 -7.71 -9.91
CA GLU A 152 12.37 -8.67 -10.84
C GLU A 152 11.39 -9.76 -11.29
N GLU A 153 10.45 -10.13 -10.42
CA GLU A 153 9.38 -11.08 -10.74
C GLU A 153 8.15 -10.42 -11.42
N GLY A 154 8.17 -9.10 -11.61
CA GLY A 154 7.10 -8.34 -12.27
C GLY A 154 5.92 -8.03 -11.34
N ILE A 155 6.15 -7.94 -10.05
CA ILE A 155 5.21 -7.45 -9.03
C ILE A 155 5.59 -6.02 -8.66
N LEU A 156 4.61 -5.11 -8.66
CA LEU A 156 4.81 -3.74 -8.19
C LEU A 156 4.95 -3.74 -6.67
N PRO A 157 6.14 -3.42 -6.11
CA PRO A 157 6.30 -3.28 -4.67
C PRO A 157 5.72 -1.97 -4.17
N THR A 158 5.19 -1.96 -2.95
CA THR A 158 4.69 -0.77 -2.27
C THR A 158 5.36 -0.60 -0.92
N LEU A 159 6.19 0.42 -0.80
CA LEU A 159 6.87 0.75 0.46
C LEU A 159 5.89 1.40 1.43
N LYS A 160 5.77 0.91 2.66
CA LYS A 160 4.78 1.37 3.66
C LYS A 160 5.36 1.39 5.06
N HIS A 161 4.89 2.26 5.94
CA HIS A 161 3.83 3.26 5.84
C HIS A 161 4.43 4.67 5.98
N PHE A 162 4.59 5.39 4.88
CA PHE A 162 5.18 6.75 4.94
C PHE A 162 4.29 7.69 5.80
N PRO A 163 4.83 8.53 6.68
CA PRO A 163 6.24 8.90 6.87
C PRO A 163 7.04 8.01 7.84
N GLY A 164 6.49 6.91 8.31
CA GLY A 164 7.11 5.95 9.23
C GLY A 164 6.22 5.69 10.45
N HIS A 165 5.82 4.42 10.62
CA HIS A 165 4.94 3.95 11.70
C HIS A 165 5.73 3.31 12.86
N GLY A 166 7.03 3.08 12.70
CA GLY A 166 7.82 2.26 13.62
C GLY A 166 8.12 2.88 15.00
N ASP A 167 7.91 4.20 15.18
CA ASP A 167 8.06 4.89 16.47
C ASP A 167 6.75 5.15 17.20
N THR A 168 5.59 4.92 16.57
CA THR A 168 4.30 5.20 17.16
C THR A 168 3.95 4.23 18.30
N ALA A 169 3.08 4.68 19.21
CA ALA A 169 2.60 3.87 20.33
C ALA A 169 1.15 3.38 20.12
N GLU A 170 0.44 3.93 19.12
CA GLU A 170 -0.95 3.65 18.81
C GLU A 170 -1.06 2.77 17.55
N ASP A 171 -2.14 2.00 17.49
CA ASP A 171 -2.54 1.23 16.31
C ASP A 171 -3.44 2.08 15.40
N SER A 172 -2.97 2.43 14.21
CA SER A 172 -3.71 3.22 13.23
C SER A 172 -5.01 2.56 12.73
N HIS A 173 -5.20 1.26 12.94
CA HIS A 173 -6.47 0.60 12.65
C HIS A 173 -7.58 0.98 13.63
N THR A 174 -7.25 1.41 14.85
CA THR A 174 -8.22 1.68 15.93
C THR A 174 -8.22 3.13 16.41
N SER A 175 -7.15 3.87 16.14
CA SER A 175 -7.00 5.27 16.57
C SER A 175 -5.95 5.97 15.71
N LEU A 176 -5.92 7.31 15.73
CA LEU A 176 -4.90 8.07 15.03
C LEU A 176 -3.52 7.81 15.65
N ALA A 177 -2.60 7.25 14.86
CA ALA A 177 -1.20 7.10 15.25
C ALA A 177 -0.50 8.46 15.17
N VAL A 178 0.37 8.77 16.14
CA VAL A 178 1.09 10.05 16.21
C VAL A 178 2.58 9.83 16.39
N SER A 179 3.38 10.48 15.54
CA SER A 179 4.83 10.61 15.72
C SER A 179 5.15 12.05 16.11
N TYR A 180 5.86 12.23 17.23
CA TYR A 180 6.30 13.54 17.71
C TYR A 180 7.72 13.90 17.26
N LYS A 181 8.28 13.17 16.29
CA LYS A 181 9.58 13.47 15.73
C LYS A 181 9.58 14.80 14.96
N SER A 182 10.71 15.48 15.00
CA SER A 182 10.96 16.63 14.14
C SER A 182 11.26 16.16 12.71
N LEU A 183 11.18 17.06 11.75
CA LEU A 183 11.54 16.75 10.35
C LEU A 183 12.97 16.23 10.23
N GLU A 184 13.92 16.78 10.99
CA GLU A 184 15.31 16.35 10.99
C GLU A 184 15.45 14.89 11.48
N GLU A 185 14.70 14.52 12.52
CA GLU A 185 14.70 13.15 13.05
C GLU A 185 14.07 12.17 12.06
N LEU A 186 12.95 12.53 11.41
CA LEU A 186 12.32 11.72 10.37
C LEU A 186 13.27 11.51 9.18
N GLN A 187 13.91 12.57 8.72
CA GLN A 187 14.88 12.48 7.60
C GLN A 187 16.11 11.64 7.94
N ALA A 188 16.54 11.65 9.19
CA ALA A 188 17.69 10.89 9.65
C ALA A 188 17.37 9.39 9.89
N CYS A 189 16.11 9.01 9.98
CA CYS A 189 15.69 7.66 10.34
C CYS A 189 14.57 7.14 9.42
N GLU A 190 13.32 7.55 9.66
CA GLU A 190 12.12 6.97 9.04
C GLU A 190 12.08 7.11 7.51
N PHE A 191 12.65 8.18 6.96
CA PHE A 191 12.64 8.42 5.51
C PHE A 191 13.70 7.60 4.75
N LEU A 192 14.71 7.05 5.43
CA LEU A 192 15.79 6.35 4.76
C LEU A 192 15.32 5.12 3.97
N PRO A 193 14.44 4.24 4.50
CA PRO A 193 13.97 3.09 3.73
C PRO A 193 13.17 3.48 2.47
N PHE A 194 12.44 4.60 2.49
CA PHE A 194 11.69 5.08 1.32
C PHE A 194 12.59 5.69 0.24
N GLN A 195 13.86 5.96 0.53
CA GLN A 195 14.86 6.46 -0.41
C GLN A 195 15.78 5.36 -0.95
N ALA A 196 15.71 4.16 -0.38
CA ALA A 196 16.68 3.10 -0.63
C ALA A 196 16.44 2.35 -1.96
N ASP A 197 15.19 2.27 -2.40
CA ASP A 197 14.88 1.64 -3.69
C ASP A 197 14.99 2.67 -4.82
N SER A 198 15.95 2.44 -5.72
CA SER A 198 16.15 3.27 -6.93
C SER A 198 15.30 2.83 -8.12
N GLY A 199 14.49 1.78 -7.96
CA GLY A 199 13.63 1.24 -9.01
C GLY A 199 12.21 1.79 -8.96
N VAL A 200 11.38 1.30 -9.86
CA VAL A 200 9.94 1.64 -9.92
C VAL A 200 9.22 0.97 -8.75
N HIS A 201 8.61 1.76 -7.90
CA HIS A 201 7.83 1.32 -6.75
C HIS A 201 6.66 2.26 -6.46
N ALA A 202 5.70 1.82 -5.65
CA ALA A 202 4.69 2.67 -5.06
C ALA A 202 5.07 2.99 -3.60
N VAL A 203 4.50 4.07 -3.06
CA VAL A 203 4.59 4.41 -1.65
C VAL A 203 3.18 4.53 -1.07
N MET A 204 2.92 3.81 0.02
CA MET A 204 1.69 3.92 0.78
C MET A 204 1.85 4.94 1.89
N ILE A 205 0.95 5.94 1.91
CA ILE A 205 0.91 6.96 2.95
C ILE A 205 0.03 6.48 4.10
N GLY A 206 0.63 6.30 5.27
CA GLY A 206 -0.06 5.88 6.48
C GLY A 206 -0.95 6.98 7.08
N HIS A 207 -1.90 6.57 7.91
CA HIS A 207 -2.73 7.49 8.70
C HIS A 207 -2.01 7.88 9.99
N ILE A 208 -0.90 8.61 9.85
CA ILE A 208 0.00 9.01 10.94
C ILE A 208 0.06 10.53 10.98
N ALA A 209 -0.26 11.13 12.13
CA ALA A 209 -0.07 12.55 12.36
C ALA A 209 1.37 12.84 12.79
N VAL A 210 1.90 13.99 12.31
CA VAL A 210 3.26 14.43 12.64
C VAL A 210 3.22 15.91 13.07
N PRO A 211 2.63 16.23 14.23
CA PRO A 211 2.31 17.60 14.63
C PRO A 211 3.54 18.51 14.80
N ASN A 212 4.71 17.94 15.08
CA ASN A 212 5.94 18.74 15.17
C ASN A 212 6.48 19.19 13.78
N VAL A 213 5.95 18.61 12.70
CA VAL A 213 6.28 19.02 11.32
C VAL A 213 5.15 19.87 10.73
N THR A 214 3.91 19.38 10.80
CA THR A 214 2.75 20.00 10.14
C THR A 214 2.03 21.05 11.00
N GLY A 215 2.34 21.11 12.30
CA GLY A 215 1.69 22.02 13.24
C GLY A 215 0.26 21.63 13.65
N ASN A 216 -0.24 20.47 13.23
CA ASN A 216 -1.57 19.95 13.55
C ASN A 216 -1.59 18.41 13.49
N ASP A 217 -2.73 17.82 13.87
CA ASP A 217 -2.92 16.36 13.92
C ASP A 217 -3.55 15.78 12.64
N THR A 218 -3.45 16.48 11.49
CA THR A 218 -3.93 15.94 10.22
C THR A 218 -3.10 14.71 9.82
N PRO A 219 -3.72 13.56 9.52
CA PRO A 219 -3.00 12.37 9.06
C PRO A 219 -2.19 12.65 7.80
N ALA A 220 -1.01 12.06 7.67
CA ALA A 220 -0.12 12.26 6.53
C ALA A 220 -0.79 11.98 5.18
N SER A 221 -1.70 10.98 5.11
CA SER A 221 -2.48 10.66 3.91
C SER A 221 -3.45 11.77 3.45
N LEU A 222 -3.77 12.72 4.34
CA LEU A 222 -4.64 13.87 4.07
C LEU A 222 -3.88 15.20 4.12
N CYS A 223 -2.56 15.17 4.22
CA CYS A 223 -1.70 16.33 4.41
C CYS A 223 -0.77 16.54 3.21
N GLU A 224 -1.03 17.58 2.42
CA GLU A 224 -0.22 17.90 1.22
C GLU A 224 1.26 18.09 1.57
N GLU A 225 1.57 18.73 2.70
CA GLU A 225 2.95 18.95 3.14
C GLU A 225 3.69 17.62 3.32
N MET A 226 3.04 16.62 3.93
CA MET A 226 3.65 15.30 4.14
C MET A 226 3.76 14.50 2.85
N VAL A 227 2.71 14.49 2.03
CA VAL A 227 2.75 13.80 0.72
C VAL A 227 3.84 14.40 -0.19
N ASN A 228 4.07 15.71 -0.12
CA ASN A 228 5.14 16.39 -0.88
C ASN A 228 6.55 15.99 -0.42
N MET A 229 6.71 15.36 0.74
CA MET A 229 8.00 14.87 1.23
C MET A 229 8.33 13.44 0.75
N VAL A 230 7.43 12.77 0.06
CA VAL A 230 7.71 11.46 -0.55
C VAL A 230 8.88 11.59 -1.54
N PRO A 231 9.92 10.75 -1.42
CA PRO A 231 11.06 10.78 -2.34
C PRO A 231 10.61 10.56 -3.79
N ASP A 232 11.16 11.34 -4.71
CA ASP A 232 10.83 11.30 -6.14
C ASP A 232 9.32 11.26 -6.44
N LYS A 233 8.53 12.05 -5.69
CA LYS A 233 7.06 12.11 -5.75
C LYS A 233 6.51 12.12 -7.18
N GLU A 234 7.15 12.84 -8.08
CA GLU A 234 6.70 13.01 -9.45
C GLU A 234 6.67 11.68 -10.22
N ASN A 235 7.59 10.77 -9.92
CA ASN A 235 7.71 9.48 -10.56
C ASN A 235 7.21 8.31 -9.68
N THR A 236 6.90 8.55 -8.41
CA THR A 236 6.40 7.54 -7.47
C THR A 236 4.88 7.48 -7.49
N LEU A 237 4.31 6.27 -7.61
CA LEU A 237 2.87 6.06 -7.47
C LEU A 237 2.48 6.15 -5.99
N ILE A 238 1.67 7.13 -5.63
CA ILE A 238 1.30 7.39 -4.25
C ILE A 238 -0.08 6.82 -3.96
N ILE A 239 -0.14 5.92 -2.98
CA ILE A 239 -1.35 5.20 -2.57
C ILE A 239 -1.66 5.60 -1.13
N THR A 240 -2.92 5.85 -0.77
CA THR A 240 -3.30 5.98 0.64
C THR A 240 -3.25 4.62 1.33
N ASP A 241 -3.05 4.59 2.64
CA ASP A 241 -3.53 3.46 3.44
C ASP A 241 -5.05 3.36 3.34
N SER A 242 -5.64 2.28 3.85
CA SER A 242 -7.08 2.04 3.72
C SER A 242 -7.91 3.17 4.30
N LEU A 243 -8.69 3.85 3.45
CA LEU A 243 -9.57 4.95 3.86
C LEU A 243 -10.81 4.47 4.67
N SER A 244 -10.98 3.16 4.85
CA SER A 244 -11.98 2.58 5.75
C SER A 244 -11.48 2.39 7.19
N MET A 245 -10.21 2.76 7.49
CA MET A 245 -9.66 2.65 8.84
C MET A 245 -10.29 3.67 9.79
N GLN A 246 -10.49 3.26 11.04
CA GLN A 246 -11.17 4.07 12.05
C GLN A 246 -10.45 5.41 12.33
N ALA A 247 -9.13 5.43 12.22
CA ALA A 247 -8.34 6.68 12.31
C ALA A 247 -8.82 7.79 11.35
N ILE A 248 -9.51 7.43 10.28
CA ILE A 248 -10.04 8.34 9.26
C ILE A 248 -11.55 8.49 9.35
N THR A 249 -12.28 7.36 9.42
CA THR A 249 -13.75 7.35 9.32
C THR A 249 -14.46 7.99 10.52
N ASP A 250 -13.80 8.01 11.70
CA ASP A 250 -14.33 8.70 12.89
C ASP A 250 -14.37 10.23 12.74
N ALA A 251 -13.53 10.79 11.88
CA ALA A 251 -13.39 12.25 11.73
C ALA A 251 -14.13 12.81 10.50
N HIS A 252 -14.22 12.03 9.41
CA HIS A 252 -14.69 12.54 8.12
C HIS A 252 -15.53 11.50 7.37
N PRO A 253 -16.58 11.91 6.63
CA PRO A 253 -17.33 11.02 5.74
C PRO A 253 -16.49 10.63 4.51
N SER A 254 -16.78 9.46 3.95
CA SER A 254 -15.98 8.81 2.90
C SER A 254 -15.72 9.70 1.67
N GLY A 255 -16.73 10.46 1.21
CA GLY A 255 -16.55 11.38 0.07
C GLY A 255 -15.60 12.54 0.37
N GLU A 256 -15.67 13.12 1.59
CA GLU A 256 -14.77 14.19 2.02
C GLU A 256 -13.32 13.70 2.11
N VAL A 257 -13.11 12.53 2.73
CA VAL A 257 -11.78 11.89 2.83
C VAL A 257 -11.18 11.64 1.45
N ALA A 258 -11.97 11.15 0.51
CA ALA A 258 -11.50 10.90 -0.85
C ALA A 258 -10.97 12.18 -1.52
N VAL A 259 -11.71 13.29 -1.42
CA VAL A 259 -11.29 14.59 -1.96
C VAL A 259 -10.04 15.09 -1.25
N MET A 260 -10.00 15.08 0.09
CA MET A 260 -8.84 15.54 0.87
C MET A 260 -7.57 14.76 0.52
N ALA A 261 -7.64 13.43 0.43
CA ALA A 261 -6.48 12.59 0.09
C ALA A 261 -5.99 12.86 -1.34
N PHE A 262 -6.90 13.06 -2.28
CA PHE A 262 -6.54 13.38 -3.65
C PHE A 262 -5.93 14.78 -3.78
N GLU A 263 -6.47 15.78 -3.10
CA GLU A 263 -5.89 17.14 -3.02
C GLU A 263 -4.53 17.13 -2.33
N ALA A 264 -4.34 16.31 -1.29
CA ALA A 264 -3.05 16.14 -0.64
C ALA A 264 -1.96 15.59 -1.59
N GLY A 265 -2.34 14.92 -2.67
CA GLY A 265 -1.40 14.45 -3.68
C GLY A 265 -1.35 12.94 -3.89
N CYS A 266 -2.23 12.17 -3.23
CA CYS A 266 -2.34 10.73 -3.46
C CYS A 266 -2.92 10.45 -4.86
N ASP A 267 -2.38 9.43 -5.54
CA ASP A 267 -2.81 9.03 -6.88
C ASP A 267 -3.89 7.94 -6.83
N ILE A 268 -3.78 7.02 -5.87
CA ILE A 268 -4.74 5.93 -5.63
C ILE A 268 -5.32 6.08 -4.23
N LEU A 269 -6.64 6.06 -4.17
CA LEU A 269 -7.43 6.09 -2.95
C LEU A 269 -7.81 4.65 -2.61
N LEU A 270 -7.15 4.07 -1.61
CA LEU A 270 -7.33 2.66 -1.27
C LEU A 270 -8.54 2.46 -0.37
N MET A 271 -9.46 1.59 -0.79
CA MET A 271 -10.57 1.07 0.03
C MET A 271 -11.36 2.15 0.77
N PRO A 272 -11.99 3.11 0.07
CA PRO A 272 -12.93 4.02 0.73
C PRO A 272 -14.06 3.21 1.39
N GLU A 273 -14.53 3.65 2.56
CA GLU A 273 -15.62 2.98 3.27
C GLU A 273 -16.91 2.90 2.43
N ASP A 274 -17.19 3.95 1.68
CA ASP A 274 -18.28 4.03 0.70
C ASP A 274 -17.71 4.42 -0.67
N LEU A 275 -17.61 3.43 -1.57
CA LEU A 275 -17.08 3.63 -2.92
C LEU A 275 -17.92 4.60 -3.76
N GLU A 276 -19.25 4.52 -3.66
CA GLU A 276 -20.16 5.40 -4.41
C GLU A 276 -19.98 6.85 -3.96
N ALA A 277 -20.01 7.10 -2.66
CA ALA A 277 -19.81 8.44 -2.10
C ALA A 277 -18.42 9.02 -2.44
N ALA A 278 -17.37 8.20 -2.39
CA ALA A 278 -16.02 8.62 -2.74
C ALA A 278 -15.89 8.97 -4.22
N TYR A 279 -16.42 8.12 -5.10
CA TYR A 279 -16.40 8.34 -6.55
C TYR A 279 -17.16 9.61 -6.95
N ASP A 280 -18.40 9.76 -6.45
CA ASP A 280 -19.25 10.90 -6.75
C ASP A 280 -18.64 12.21 -6.21
N ALA A 281 -18.01 12.20 -5.05
CA ALA A 281 -17.34 13.36 -4.47
C ALA A 281 -16.12 13.81 -5.32
N ILE A 282 -15.29 12.88 -5.79
CA ILE A 282 -14.18 13.20 -6.70
C ILE A 282 -14.72 13.75 -8.02
N LEU A 283 -15.75 13.13 -8.60
CA LEU A 283 -16.36 13.60 -9.84
C LEU A 283 -16.92 15.02 -9.69
N GLU A 284 -17.64 15.30 -8.59
CA GLU A 284 -18.15 16.64 -8.28
C GLU A 284 -17.02 17.65 -8.08
N ALA A 285 -15.96 17.28 -7.37
CA ALA A 285 -14.80 18.15 -7.11
C ALA A 285 -14.07 18.53 -8.41
N VAL A 286 -13.99 17.63 -9.39
CA VAL A 286 -13.45 17.93 -10.72
C VAL A 286 -14.42 18.84 -11.50
N GLN A 287 -15.71 18.53 -11.50
CA GLN A 287 -16.72 19.30 -12.24
C GLN A 287 -16.86 20.75 -11.73
N ASN A 288 -16.71 20.99 -10.44
CA ASN A 288 -16.79 22.33 -9.83
C ASN A 288 -15.45 23.06 -9.79
N GLY A 289 -14.34 22.41 -10.20
CA GLY A 289 -13.00 23.00 -10.28
C GLY A 289 -12.23 23.01 -8.95
N THR A 290 -12.71 22.33 -7.91
CA THR A 290 -11.94 22.10 -6.66
C THR A 290 -10.69 21.26 -6.97
N ILE A 291 -10.87 20.19 -7.72
CA ILE A 291 -9.77 19.40 -8.30
C ILE A 291 -9.62 19.83 -9.76
N SER A 292 -8.42 20.23 -10.18
CA SER A 292 -8.18 20.57 -11.59
C SER A 292 -8.12 19.30 -12.47
N GLU A 293 -8.59 19.42 -13.73
CA GLU A 293 -8.45 18.33 -14.71
C GLU A 293 -6.98 17.94 -14.90
N GLU A 294 -6.05 18.91 -14.88
CA GLU A 294 -4.61 18.66 -14.96
C GLU A 294 -4.12 17.75 -13.82
N ARG A 295 -4.58 18.00 -12.58
CA ARG A 295 -4.24 17.15 -11.43
C ARG A 295 -4.76 15.74 -11.59
N LEU A 296 -5.99 15.57 -12.09
CA LEU A 296 -6.59 14.27 -12.38
C LEU A 296 -5.80 13.55 -13.49
N ASP A 297 -5.53 14.22 -14.60
CA ASP A 297 -4.81 13.66 -15.74
C ASP A 297 -3.39 13.22 -15.35
N ASN A 298 -2.69 13.97 -14.50
CA ASN A 298 -1.37 13.60 -14.00
C ASN A 298 -1.42 12.29 -13.20
N SER A 299 -2.39 12.11 -12.31
CA SER A 299 -2.56 10.85 -11.58
C SER A 299 -2.94 9.69 -12.51
N VAL A 300 -3.88 9.90 -13.41
CA VAL A 300 -4.32 8.87 -14.37
C VAL A 300 -3.15 8.44 -15.27
N ASN A 301 -2.37 9.39 -15.79
CA ASN A 301 -1.18 9.09 -16.61
C ASN A 301 -0.14 8.29 -15.81
N LYS A 302 0.09 8.64 -14.55
CA LYS A 302 1.00 7.90 -13.66
C LYS A 302 0.48 6.47 -13.44
N ILE A 303 -0.80 6.30 -13.11
CA ILE A 303 -1.44 4.99 -12.94
C ILE A 303 -1.30 4.16 -14.21
N LEU A 304 -1.59 4.72 -15.38
CA LEU A 304 -1.49 4.01 -16.67
C LEU A 304 -0.05 3.60 -17.00
N TYR A 305 0.93 4.45 -16.69
CA TYR A 305 2.35 4.11 -16.83
C TYR A 305 2.73 2.88 -16.00
N TYR A 306 2.31 2.82 -14.73
CA TYR A 306 2.56 1.69 -13.86
C TYR A 306 1.82 0.42 -14.31
N LYS A 307 0.56 0.57 -14.73
CA LYS A 307 -0.22 -0.55 -15.29
C LYS A 307 0.43 -1.15 -16.53
N GLN A 308 1.00 -0.32 -17.41
CA GLN A 308 1.71 -0.80 -18.60
C GLN A 308 2.91 -1.69 -18.23
N GLN A 309 3.57 -1.44 -17.12
CA GLN A 309 4.73 -2.21 -16.68
C GLN A 309 4.35 -3.50 -15.95
N PHE A 310 3.32 -3.48 -15.12
CA PHE A 310 3.01 -4.56 -14.18
C PHE A 310 1.71 -5.32 -14.49
N CYS A 311 0.74 -4.72 -15.20
CA CYS A 311 -0.54 -5.36 -15.51
C CYS A 311 -0.63 -5.83 -16.97
N GLY A 312 0.32 -5.48 -17.83
CA GLY A 312 0.34 -5.84 -19.24
C GLY A 312 1.12 -7.13 -19.44
N ASN A 313 0.42 -8.28 -19.45
CA ASN A 313 0.71 -9.46 -20.33
C ASN A 313 -0.25 -10.57 -20.00
#